data_094ce659991cb8b13030f1e5d3712b96
#
_entry.id   094ce659991cb8b13030f1e5d3712b96
#
_cell.length_a   1.000
_cell.length_b   1.000
_cell.length_c   1.000
_cell.angle_alpha   90.00
_cell.angle_beta   90.00
_cell.angle_gamma   90.00
#
_symmetry.space_group_name_H-M   'P 1'
#
loop_
_entity.id
_entity.type
_entity.pdbx_description
1 polymer ?
#
loop_
_entity_poly.entity_id
_entity_poly.type
_entity_poly.pdbx_seq_one_letter_code
_entity_poly.pdbx_strand_id
1 'polypeptide(L)'
;MVPAMAAAHDNATRTAPVIEDPAVWDDNAEQVLSALEKQFASYGMTLTAKEGYPYLLAVNNAGGTVTVYTVDAATGRYAVPFMAMVCSGGADTPTGYFSTPVDYSWRLLMGPSYGQYATRIYSSYLFHSVPYYSQHKDDVEYDEFNKLGTIASLGCIRLAVVDVKWIYDNCPLGTPVVIYNDKENPGPMGKPGTIYTDPADTEKRGWDPTDPDPANPWDDSFESGTAIRSQAAWDQWEDEREGWMKSLTPTDLQGWSTDSKIEGTRG
;
A
#
# COMPACT_ATOMS: atom_id res chain seq x y z
N MET A 1 21.65 -8.02 2.09
CA MET A 1 21.65 -6.90 1.13
C MET A 1 20.54 -7.20 0.15
N VAL A 2 19.35 -6.63 0.36
CA VAL A 2 18.25 -6.76 -0.60
C VAL A 2 18.74 -6.10 -1.89
N PRO A 3 18.72 -6.77 -3.04
CA PRO A 3 19.15 -6.15 -4.28
C PRO A 3 18.27 -4.91 -4.52
N ALA A 4 18.90 -3.75 -4.74
CA ALA A 4 18.20 -2.57 -5.20
C ALA A 4 17.49 -2.96 -6.50
N MET A 5 16.17 -3.00 -6.46
CA MET A 5 15.39 -3.30 -7.63
C MET A 5 15.58 -2.17 -8.63
N ALA A 6 16.04 -2.53 -9.81
CA ALA A 6 16.03 -1.62 -10.93
C ALA A 6 14.60 -1.11 -11.12
N ALA A 7 14.46 0.19 -11.33
CA ALA A 7 13.17 0.77 -11.68
C ALA A 7 12.57 -0.05 -12.83
N ALA A 8 11.46 -0.69 -12.57
CA ALA A 8 10.83 -1.56 -13.56
C ALA A 8 10.20 -0.69 -14.64
N HIS A 9 10.99 -0.32 -15.64
CA HIS A 9 10.47 0.15 -16.93
C HIS A 9 10.15 -1.01 -17.86
N ASP A 10 10.33 -2.25 -17.39
CA ASP A 10 10.08 -3.44 -18.18
C ASP A 10 8.74 -4.06 -17.75
N ASN A 11 7.76 -3.90 -18.62
CA ASN A 11 6.41 -4.43 -18.45
C ASN A 11 6.33 -5.96 -18.59
N ALA A 12 7.44 -6.64 -18.87
CA ALA A 12 7.43 -8.04 -19.29
C ALA A 12 7.54 -9.06 -18.13
N THR A 13 7.92 -8.64 -16.91
CA THR A 13 8.06 -9.58 -15.78
C THR A 13 7.78 -8.86 -14.47
N ARG A 14 6.54 -8.89 -14.04
CA ARG A 14 6.06 -8.18 -12.86
C ARG A 14 5.62 -9.11 -11.74
N THR A 15 6.42 -10.08 -11.40
CA THR A 15 6.25 -10.77 -10.13
C THR A 15 6.76 -9.86 -9.02
N ALA A 16 5.92 -9.52 -8.06
CA ALA A 16 6.38 -8.84 -6.86
C ALA A 16 7.50 -9.68 -6.23
N PRO A 17 8.65 -9.09 -5.89
CA PRO A 17 9.72 -9.85 -5.27
C PRO A 17 9.25 -10.42 -3.94
N VAL A 18 9.48 -11.71 -3.77
CA VAL A 18 9.22 -12.44 -2.52
C VAL A 18 10.50 -12.48 -1.72
N ILE A 19 10.43 -12.18 -0.43
CA ILE A 19 11.51 -12.46 0.50
C ILE A 19 11.31 -13.90 0.97
N GLU A 20 12.13 -14.80 0.42
CA GLU A 20 11.98 -16.25 0.59
C GLU A 20 12.28 -16.75 2.01
N ASP A 21 12.97 -15.97 2.84
CA ASP A 21 13.42 -16.44 4.15
C ASP A 21 13.06 -15.52 5.30
N PRO A 22 11.93 -15.78 5.99
CA PRO A 22 11.62 -15.11 7.26
C PRO A 22 12.69 -15.35 8.33
N ALA A 23 13.48 -16.46 8.24
CA ALA A 23 14.53 -16.77 9.20
C ALA A 23 15.65 -15.71 9.20
N VAL A 24 15.86 -14.98 8.12
CA VAL A 24 16.79 -13.84 8.10
C VAL A 24 16.36 -12.74 9.09
N TRP A 25 15.08 -12.69 9.43
CA TRP A 25 14.53 -11.76 10.40
C TRP A 25 14.58 -12.30 11.83
N ASP A 26 14.43 -13.62 12.01
CA ASP A 26 14.49 -14.29 13.32
C ASP A 26 15.88 -14.20 13.94
N ASP A 27 16.94 -14.37 13.15
CA ASP A 27 18.33 -14.27 13.60
C ASP A 27 18.71 -12.85 14.08
N ASN A 28 17.94 -11.81 13.71
CA ASN A 28 18.15 -10.42 14.06
C ASN A 28 16.97 -9.78 14.82
N ALA A 29 16.00 -10.58 15.28
CA ALA A 29 14.75 -10.09 15.86
C ALA A 29 14.98 -9.09 17.02
N GLU A 30 15.90 -9.38 17.93
CA GLU A 30 16.22 -8.45 19.03
C GLU A 30 16.82 -7.13 18.55
N GLN A 31 17.65 -7.16 17.51
CA GLN A 31 18.25 -5.95 16.94
C GLN A 31 17.20 -5.12 16.20
N VAL A 32 16.32 -5.77 15.45
CA VAL A 32 15.18 -5.13 14.75
C VAL A 32 14.24 -4.52 15.77
N LEU A 33 13.85 -5.26 16.81
CA LEU A 33 13.00 -4.76 17.90
C LEU A 33 13.63 -3.53 18.57
N SER A 34 14.89 -3.63 18.98
CA SER A 34 15.59 -2.52 19.64
C SER A 34 15.68 -1.27 18.75
N ALA A 35 15.92 -1.46 17.46
CA ALA A 35 15.97 -0.36 16.49
C ALA A 35 14.59 0.29 16.31
N LEU A 36 13.52 -0.50 16.16
CA LEU A 36 12.17 -0.01 16.02
C LEU A 36 11.66 0.67 17.29
N GLU A 37 11.94 0.11 18.48
CA GLU A 37 11.59 0.73 19.76
C GLU A 37 12.27 2.09 19.91
N LYS A 38 13.55 2.17 19.60
CA LYS A 38 14.29 3.44 19.65
C LYS A 38 13.78 4.45 18.64
N GLN A 39 13.47 3.99 17.42
CA GLN A 39 12.97 4.84 16.33
C GLN A 39 11.59 5.38 16.66
N PHE A 40 10.68 4.55 17.16
CA PHE A 40 9.27 4.91 17.36
C PHE A 40 8.95 5.44 18.77
N ALA A 41 9.82 5.25 19.75
CA ALA A 41 9.63 5.77 21.11
C ALA A 41 9.46 7.30 21.14
N SER A 42 10.17 8.01 20.27
CA SER A 42 10.06 9.48 20.16
C SER A 42 8.67 9.94 19.71
N TYR A 43 7.89 9.07 19.09
CA TYR A 43 6.51 9.33 18.66
C TYR A 43 5.47 8.87 19.71
N GLY A 44 5.90 8.40 20.86
CA GLY A 44 5.03 7.88 21.91
C GLY A 44 4.43 6.51 21.61
N MET A 45 4.96 5.79 20.63
CA MET A 45 4.50 4.49 20.23
C MET A 45 5.21 3.39 21.03
N THR A 46 4.44 2.37 21.42
CA THR A 46 4.96 1.08 21.91
C THR A 46 4.72 0.01 20.85
N LEU A 47 5.66 -0.93 20.70
CA LEU A 47 5.52 -2.04 19.76
C LEU A 47 4.61 -3.16 20.26
N THR A 48 4.12 -3.08 21.48
CA THR A 48 3.19 -4.10 22.03
C THR A 48 1.94 -4.16 21.15
N ALA A 49 1.67 -5.34 20.61
CA ALA A 49 0.50 -5.56 19.78
C ALA A 49 -0.78 -5.44 20.59
N LYS A 50 -1.81 -4.87 19.96
CA LYS A 50 -3.16 -4.81 20.52
C LYS A 50 -3.97 -5.98 19.98
N GLU A 51 -4.78 -6.59 20.84
CA GLU A 51 -5.71 -7.63 20.41
C GLU A 51 -6.66 -7.12 19.30
N GLY A 52 -6.84 -7.91 18.26
CA GLY A 52 -7.67 -7.55 17.11
C GLY A 52 -6.97 -6.68 16.04
N TYR A 53 -5.71 -6.31 16.25
CA TYR A 53 -4.93 -5.51 15.28
C TYR A 53 -3.67 -6.27 14.85
N PRO A 54 -3.74 -7.06 13.79
CA PRO A 54 -2.62 -7.92 13.38
C PRO A 54 -1.43 -7.15 12.80
N TYR A 55 -1.63 -5.89 12.39
CA TYR A 55 -0.63 -5.12 11.66
C TYR A 55 -0.35 -3.75 12.29
N LEU A 56 0.88 -3.27 12.07
CA LEU A 56 1.32 -1.90 12.22
C LEU A 56 1.73 -1.37 10.85
N LEU A 57 1.24 -0.19 10.48
CA LEU A 57 1.64 0.51 9.26
C LEU A 57 2.70 1.58 9.59
N ALA A 58 3.95 1.33 9.20
CA ALA A 58 5.06 2.26 9.40
C ALA A 58 5.37 3.01 8.10
N VAL A 59 4.97 4.27 8.04
CA VAL A 59 5.10 5.15 6.87
C VAL A 59 6.40 5.94 6.98
N ASN A 60 7.36 5.63 6.13
CA ASN A 60 8.52 6.47 5.92
C ASN A 60 8.22 7.48 4.79
N ASN A 61 7.73 8.66 5.16
CA ASN A 61 7.34 9.68 4.19
C ASN A 61 8.53 10.13 3.33
N ALA A 62 9.69 10.37 3.93
CA ALA A 62 10.89 10.79 3.21
C ALA A 62 11.50 9.67 2.34
N GLY A 63 11.37 8.42 2.77
CA GLY A 63 11.80 7.23 2.03
C GLY A 63 10.83 6.81 0.94
N GLY A 64 9.58 7.27 0.99
CA GLY A 64 8.53 6.90 0.06
C GLY A 64 8.12 5.42 0.16
N THR A 65 8.01 4.93 1.41
CA THR A 65 7.75 3.50 1.69
C THR A 65 6.79 3.36 2.87
N VAL A 66 5.86 2.42 2.77
CA VAL A 66 5.10 1.89 3.91
C VAL A 66 5.64 0.50 4.20
N THR A 67 6.15 0.27 5.40
CA THR A 67 6.45 -1.08 5.88
C THR A 67 5.30 -1.56 6.77
N VAL A 68 4.71 -2.68 6.41
CA VAL A 68 3.73 -3.37 7.24
C VAL A 68 4.49 -4.33 8.15
N TYR A 69 4.29 -4.20 9.45
CA TYR A 69 4.80 -5.16 10.42
C TYR A 69 3.67 -6.02 10.95
N THR A 70 3.90 -7.30 11.09
CA THR A 70 3.01 -8.21 11.82
C THR A 70 3.58 -8.53 13.21
N VAL A 71 2.78 -9.24 14.00
CA VAL A 71 3.11 -9.59 15.38
C VAL A 71 4.10 -10.75 15.39
N ASP A 72 5.21 -10.57 16.08
CA ASP A 72 6.08 -11.66 16.48
C ASP A 72 5.39 -12.47 17.61
N ALA A 73 5.13 -13.74 17.35
CA ALA A 73 4.42 -14.64 18.27
C ALA A 73 5.18 -14.86 19.59
N ALA A 74 6.51 -14.76 19.57
CA ALA A 74 7.34 -15.00 20.76
C ALA A 74 7.30 -13.80 21.72
N THR A 75 7.25 -12.57 21.20
CA THR A 75 7.32 -11.35 22.00
C THR A 75 6.01 -10.62 22.15
N GLY A 76 5.00 -10.92 21.31
CA GLY A 76 3.73 -10.20 21.24
C GLY A 76 3.89 -8.75 20.74
N ARG A 77 4.91 -8.48 19.93
CA ARG A 77 5.25 -7.14 19.43
C ARG A 77 5.20 -7.06 17.92
N TYR A 78 4.89 -5.89 17.38
CA TYR A 78 5.00 -5.61 15.93
C TYR A 78 6.48 -5.52 15.53
N ALA A 79 7.07 -6.62 15.15
CA ALA A 79 8.49 -6.71 14.88
C ALA A 79 8.84 -7.40 13.56
N VAL A 80 7.92 -8.19 13.01
CA VAL A 80 8.17 -8.98 11.81
C VAL A 80 7.77 -8.16 10.58
N PRO A 81 8.72 -7.78 9.72
CA PRO A 81 8.39 -7.15 8.44
C PRO A 81 7.59 -8.12 7.57
N PHE A 82 6.39 -7.72 7.22
CA PHE A 82 5.44 -8.53 6.47
C PHE A 82 5.39 -8.13 5.00
N MET A 83 5.36 -6.81 4.74
CA MET A 83 5.24 -6.25 3.40
C MET A 83 5.85 -4.84 3.36
N ALA A 84 6.45 -4.46 2.23
CA ALA A 84 6.82 -3.08 1.94
C ALA A 84 6.11 -2.61 0.67
N MET A 85 5.47 -1.45 0.74
CA MET A 85 4.73 -0.82 -0.35
C MET A 85 5.40 0.49 -0.73
N VAL A 86 5.48 0.82 -2.02
CA VAL A 86 5.90 2.15 -2.45
C VAL A 86 4.76 3.15 -2.19
N CYS A 87 5.10 4.32 -1.67
CA CYS A 87 4.11 5.36 -1.43
C CYS A 87 4.64 6.76 -1.78
N SER A 88 3.71 7.69 -1.93
CA SER A 88 4.00 9.12 -2.04
C SER A 88 3.26 9.89 -0.96
N GLY A 89 4.01 10.50 -0.07
CA GLY A 89 3.47 11.49 0.84
C GLY A 89 3.71 12.92 0.36
N GLY A 90 3.61 13.88 1.25
CA GLY A 90 3.79 15.30 0.99
C GLY A 90 4.68 16.01 2.00
N ALA A 91 5.00 17.28 1.71
CA ALA A 91 5.77 18.10 2.63
C ALA A 91 5.00 18.36 3.95
N ASP A 92 3.67 18.41 3.88
CA ASP A 92 2.80 18.65 5.04
C ASP A 92 2.32 17.35 5.71
N THR A 93 2.85 16.18 5.30
CA THR A 93 2.56 14.91 5.96
C THR A 93 3.01 14.96 7.42
N PRO A 94 2.08 14.82 8.39
CA PRO A 94 2.46 14.89 9.80
C PRO A 94 3.27 13.66 10.20
N THR A 95 4.27 13.86 11.05
CA THR A 95 4.96 12.75 11.74
C THR A 95 4.30 12.48 13.08
N GLY A 96 4.31 11.23 13.52
CA GLY A 96 3.73 10.85 14.81
C GLY A 96 3.12 9.46 14.80
N TYR A 97 2.41 9.17 15.91
CA TYR A 97 1.66 7.94 16.09
C TYR A 97 0.16 8.22 15.96
N PHE A 98 -0.51 7.43 15.14
CA PHE A 98 -1.92 7.58 14.78
C PHE A 98 -2.62 6.22 14.77
N SER A 99 -3.90 6.22 14.44
CA SER A 99 -4.67 5.02 14.12
C SER A 99 -5.74 5.32 13.08
N THR A 100 -6.26 4.29 12.41
CA THR A 100 -7.22 4.43 11.31
C THR A 100 -8.66 4.50 11.83
N PRO A 101 -9.32 5.67 11.93
CA PRO A 101 -10.66 5.78 12.53
C PRO A 101 -11.82 5.46 11.58
N VAL A 102 -11.61 5.59 10.26
CA VAL A 102 -12.67 5.41 9.25
C VAL A 102 -12.08 5.18 7.87
N ASP A 103 -12.76 4.42 7.05
CA ASP A 103 -12.40 4.19 5.65
C ASP A 103 -13.57 4.48 4.69
N TYR A 104 -13.26 4.55 3.40
CA TYR A 104 -14.19 4.86 2.31
C TYR A 104 -13.78 4.07 1.06
N SER A 105 -14.73 3.53 0.33
CA SER A 105 -14.45 2.90 -0.97
C SER A 105 -13.95 3.93 -2.00
N TRP A 106 -14.61 5.10 -2.04
CA TRP A 106 -14.18 6.29 -2.77
C TRP A 106 -14.26 7.52 -1.87
N ARG A 107 -13.32 8.43 -2.03
CA ARG A 107 -13.30 9.68 -1.27
C ARG A 107 -12.96 10.86 -2.19
N LEU A 108 -13.79 11.92 -2.11
CA LEU A 108 -13.44 13.22 -2.70
C LEU A 108 -12.21 13.79 -1.97
N LEU A 109 -11.20 14.11 -2.73
CA LEU A 109 -9.94 14.72 -2.28
C LEU A 109 -9.93 16.23 -2.56
N MET A 110 -8.86 16.89 -2.18
CA MET A 110 -8.67 18.29 -2.55
C MET A 110 -8.30 18.40 -4.03
N GLY A 111 -8.86 19.40 -4.71
CA GLY A 111 -8.46 19.75 -6.04
C GLY A 111 -9.28 19.29 -7.24
N PRO A 112 -10.53 19.10 -7.23
CA PRO A 112 -11.49 18.05 -7.07
C PRO A 112 -11.10 16.75 -7.80
N SER A 113 -10.42 15.87 -7.10
CA SER A 113 -10.07 14.51 -7.55
C SER A 113 -10.58 13.49 -6.54
N TYR A 114 -10.46 12.22 -6.87
CA TYR A 114 -10.99 11.12 -6.07
C TYR A 114 -9.92 10.08 -5.77
N GLY A 115 -10.00 9.45 -4.60
CA GLY A 115 -9.15 8.31 -4.22
C GLY A 115 -9.99 7.09 -3.92
N GLN A 116 -9.55 5.93 -4.42
CA GLN A 116 -10.13 4.62 -4.07
C GLN A 116 -9.56 4.14 -2.74
N TYR A 117 -10.34 3.30 -2.04
CA TYR A 117 -9.95 2.58 -0.82
C TYR A 117 -9.30 3.51 0.22
N ALA A 118 -9.90 4.67 0.39
CA ALA A 118 -9.33 5.70 1.25
C ALA A 118 -9.51 5.35 2.73
N THR A 119 -8.42 5.27 3.47
CA THR A 119 -8.42 5.01 4.92
C THR A 119 -7.84 6.21 5.64
N ARG A 120 -8.61 6.82 6.56
CA ARG A 120 -8.15 7.98 7.33
C ARG A 120 -7.05 7.59 8.29
N ILE A 121 -6.06 8.47 8.43
CA ILE A 121 -4.97 8.37 9.40
C ILE A 121 -5.21 9.37 10.53
N TYR A 122 -5.31 10.65 10.16
CA TYR A 122 -5.48 11.75 11.11
C TYR A 122 -6.09 12.97 10.40
N SER A 123 -7.03 13.66 11.03
CA SER A 123 -7.65 14.87 10.45
C SER A 123 -8.13 14.64 9.00
N SER A 124 -7.52 15.31 8.03
CA SER A 124 -7.77 15.16 6.59
C SER A 124 -6.77 14.26 5.88
N TYR A 125 -5.77 13.71 6.57
CA TYR A 125 -4.75 12.85 6.00
C TYR A 125 -5.23 11.42 5.87
N LEU A 126 -5.04 10.84 4.70
CA LEU A 126 -5.56 9.53 4.30
C LEU A 126 -4.44 8.68 3.69
N PHE A 127 -4.55 7.34 3.80
CA PHE A 127 -4.11 6.45 2.75
C PHE A 127 -5.15 6.47 1.64
N HIS A 128 -4.77 6.53 0.40
CA HIS A 128 -5.67 6.38 -0.74
C HIS A 128 -4.88 6.01 -2.01
N SER A 129 -5.57 5.54 -3.05
CA SER A 129 -4.95 5.32 -4.36
C SER A 129 -4.33 6.60 -4.91
N VAL A 130 -3.55 6.50 -5.97
CA VAL A 130 -3.28 7.68 -6.81
C VAL A 130 -4.60 8.36 -7.17
N PRO A 131 -4.68 9.71 -7.26
CA PRO A 131 -5.90 10.40 -7.59
C PRO A 131 -6.48 10.03 -8.95
N TYR A 132 -7.81 10.14 -9.05
CA TYR A 132 -8.61 9.99 -10.26
C TYR A 132 -9.33 11.31 -10.55
N TYR A 133 -9.54 11.64 -11.83
CA TYR A 133 -10.34 12.82 -12.21
C TYR A 133 -11.81 12.65 -11.85
N SER A 134 -12.31 11.42 -11.84
CA SER A 134 -13.67 11.07 -11.47
C SER A 134 -13.71 9.76 -10.65
N GLN A 135 -14.90 9.29 -10.26
CA GLN A 135 -15.08 7.99 -9.59
C GLN A 135 -15.15 6.83 -10.61
N HIS A 136 -14.32 6.87 -11.64
CA HIS A 136 -14.19 5.83 -12.65
C HIS A 136 -12.79 5.24 -12.61
N LYS A 137 -12.68 3.93 -12.71
CA LYS A 137 -11.42 3.21 -12.55
C LYS A 137 -10.46 3.35 -13.73
N ASP A 138 -10.98 3.78 -14.87
CA ASP A 138 -10.25 4.06 -16.11
C ASP A 138 -9.85 5.54 -16.27
N ASP A 139 -9.90 6.32 -15.16
CA ASP A 139 -9.72 7.76 -15.18
C ASP A 139 -8.64 8.23 -14.17
N VAL A 140 -7.61 7.40 -13.95
CA VAL A 140 -6.49 7.75 -13.07
C VAL A 140 -5.68 8.93 -13.61
N GLU A 141 -5.23 9.78 -12.73
CA GLU A 141 -4.25 10.82 -13.04
C GLU A 141 -2.87 10.18 -13.27
N TYR A 142 -2.62 9.66 -14.47
CA TYR A 142 -1.41 8.88 -14.78
C TYR A 142 -0.11 9.66 -14.55
N ASP A 143 -0.13 10.99 -14.72
CA ASP A 143 1.01 11.84 -14.39
C ASP A 143 1.33 11.82 -12.89
N GLU A 144 0.31 11.70 -12.05
CA GLU A 144 0.46 11.55 -10.60
C GLU A 144 0.85 10.10 -10.23
N PHE A 145 0.37 9.10 -11.01
CA PHE A 145 0.78 7.71 -10.85
C PHE A 145 2.28 7.54 -11.08
N ASN A 146 2.81 8.15 -12.13
CA ASN A 146 4.23 8.13 -12.45
C ASN A 146 5.14 8.83 -11.42
N LYS A 147 4.55 9.52 -10.44
CA LYS A 147 5.27 10.14 -9.31
C LYS A 147 5.33 9.27 -8.07
N LEU A 148 4.72 8.07 -8.09
CA LEU A 148 4.77 7.17 -6.92
C LEU A 148 6.21 6.93 -6.47
N GLY A 149 6.42 6.95 -5.16
CA GLY A 149 7.74 6.84 -4.53
C GLY A 149 8.47 8.17 -4.35
N THR A 150 7.85 9.29 -4.73
CA THR A 150 8.40 10.65 -4.51
C THR A 150 7.50 11.46 -3.57
N ILE A 151 7.96 12.62 -3.12
CA ILE A 151 7.11 13.59 -2.41
C ILE A 151 6.23 14.28 -3.46
N ALA A 152 4.96 13.91 -3.53
CA ALA A 152 4.06 14.34 -4.60
C ALA A 152 2.64 14.71 -4.15
N SER A 153 2.30 14.53 -2.88
CA SER A 153 0.98 14.88 -2.34
C SER A 153 1.01 16.19 -1.55
N LEU A 154 -0.18 16.66 -1.17
CA LEU A 154 -0.35 17.75 -0.18
C LEU A 154 -0.24 17.24 1.28
N GLY A 155 -0.01 15.92 1.47
CA GLY A 155 0.15 15.34 2.80
C GLY A 155 -0.49 13.96 2.97
N CYS A 156 -1.48 13.58 2.15
CA CYS A 156 -2.00 12.22 2.12
C CYS A 156 -0.94 11.22 1.62
N ILE A 157 -1.11 9.97 1.95
CA ILE A 157 -0.22 8.87 1.54
C ILE A 157 -0.87 8.17 0.35
N ARG A 158 -0.31 8.37 -0.84
CA ARG A 158 -0.76 7.76 -2.10
C ARG A 158 -0.07 6.42 -2.30
N LEU A 159 -0.81 5.41 -2.73
CA LEU A 159 -0.32 4.07 -3.05
C LEU A 159 -0.91 3.61 -4.39
N ALA A 160 -0.36 2.55 -4.95
CA ALA A 160 -1.02 1.80 -6.01
C ALA A 160 -2.31 1.15 -5.48
N VAL A 161 -3.27 0.87 -6.37
CA VAL A 161 -4.58 0.33 -5.96
C VAL A 161 -4.44 -0.99 -5.21
N VAL A 162 -3.61 -1.92 -5.68
CA VAL A 162 -3.41 -3.22 -5.00
C VAL A 162 -2.94 -3.05 -3.56
N ASP A 163 -2.07 -2.09 -3.30
CA ASP A 163 -1.48 -1.87 -1.97
C ASP A 163 -2.47 -1.17 -1.04
N VAL A 164 -3.13 -0.11 -1.52
CA VAL A 164 -4.12 0.59 -0.68
C VAL A 164 -5.37 -0.25 -0.46
N LYS A 165 -5.76 -1.07 -1.44
CA LYS A 165 -6.85 -2.05 -1.29
C LYS A 165 -6.48 -3.10 -0.24
N TRP A 166 -5.24 -3.58 -0.22
CA TRP A 166 -4.79 -4.50 0.81
C TRP A 166 -4.92 -3.89 2.21
N ILE A 167 -4.50 -2.62 2.40
CA ILE A 167 -4.69 -1.90 3.67
C ILE A 167 -6.18 -1.83 4.03
N TYR A 168 -7.00 -1.46 3.07
CA TYR A 168 -8.45 -1.33 3.25
C TYR A 168 -9.11 -2.65 3.65
N ASP A 169 -8.71 -3.77 3.06
CA ASP A 169 -9.33 -5.07 3.31
C ASP A 169 -8.79 -5.76 4.57
N ASN A 170 -7.51 -5.58 4.89
CA ASN A 170 -6.81 -6.38 5.91
C ASN A 170 -6.51 -5.63 7.20
N CYS A 171 -6.61 -4.29 7.21
CA CYS A 171 -6.33 -3.49 8.38
C CYS A 171 -7.63 -3.01 9.04
N PRO A 172 -8.07 -3.61 10.17
CA PRO A 172 -9.28 -3.16 10.88
C PRO A 172 -9.20 -1.68 11.27
N LEU A 173 -10.36 -1.03 11.38
CA LEU A 173 -10.41 0.34 11.92
C LEU A 173 -9.82 0.37 13.32
N GLY A 174 -8.90 1.29 13.56
CA GLY A 174 -8.08 1.36 14.78
C GLY A 174 -6.67 0.79 14.60
N THR A 175 -6.33 0.26 13.42
CA THR A 175 -4.96 -0.20 13.10
C THR A 175 -3.94 0.90 13.38
N PRO A 176 -2.87 0.61 14.14
CA PRO A 176 -1.82 1.57 14.45
C PRO A 176 -1.04 2.00 13.21
N VAL A 177 -0.74 3.29 13.15
CA VAL A 177 0.05 3.91 12.09
C VAL A 177 1.14 4.77 12.73
N VAL A 178 2.38 4.63 12.32
CA VAL A 178 3.45 5.56 12.65
C VAL A 178 3.98 6.20 11.37
N ILE A 179 4.12 7.52 11.38
CA ILE A 179 4.68 8.28 10.26
C ILE A 179 5.97 8.94 10.71
N TYR A 180 7.03 8.72 9.96
CA TYR A 180 8.36 9.24 10.24
C TYR A 180 9.09 9.62 8.95
N ASN A 181 10.27 10.23 9.07
CA ASN A 181 11.10 10.63 7.95
C ASN A 181 12.50 10.05 8.11
N ASP A 182 12.90 9.19 7.19
CA ASP A 182 14.25 8.68 7.04
C ASP A 182 14.59 8.53 5.56
N LYS A 183 15.45 9.37 5.04
CA LYS A 183 15.86 9.35 3.64
C LYS A 183 16.89 8.27 3.32
N GLU A 184 17.70 7.94 4.32
CA GLU A 184 18.85 7.05 4.14
C GLU A 184 18.45 5.57 4.23
N ASN A 185 17.36 5.30 4.95
CA ASN A 185 16.92 3.94 5.18
C ASN A 185 15.40 3.81 4.89
N PRO A 186 15.01 3.26 3.75
CA PRO A 186 13.59 3.13 3.37
C PRO A 186 12.81 2.15 4.25
N GLY A 187 13.50 1.29 4.98
CA GLY A 187 12.93 0.24 5.82
C GLY A 187 13.62 -1.11 5.62
N PRO A 188 13.33 -2.10 6.46
CA PRO A 188 14.06 -3.37 6.50
C PRO A 188 13.92 -4.19 5.21
N MET A 189 12.83 -4.03 4.49
CA MET A 189 12.57 -4.74 3.23
C MET A 189 13.03 -3.95 2.00
N GLY A 190 13.57 -2.75 2.19
CA GLY A 190 13.93 -1.86 1.09
C GLY A 190 12.74 -1.12 0.51
N LYS A 191 12.97 -0.37 -0.56
CA LYS A 191 11.94 0.37 -1.29
C LYS A 191 11.53 -0.42 -2.54
N PRO A 192 10.23 -0.74 -2.68
CA PRO A 192 9.72 -1.38 -3.89
C PRO A 192 9.93 -0.51 -5.13
N GLY A 193 9.95 -1.15 -6.30
CA GLY A 193 9.93 -0.48 -7.59
C GLY A 193 8.59 0.20 -7.86
N THR A 194 8.55 0.97 -8.94
CA THR A 194 7.33 1.61 -9.44
C THR A 194 7.01 1.10 -10.85
N ILE A 195 5.75 1.17 -11.21
CA ILE A 195 5.28 0.89 -12.57
C ILE A 195 5.20 2.24 -13.30
N TYR A 196 5.65 2.27 -14.53
CA TYR A 196 5.53 3.46 -15.38
C TYR A 196 4.35 3.30 -16.35
N THR A 197 3.50 4.30 -16.38
CA THR A 197 2.40 4.40 -17.34
C THR A 197 2.81 5.32 -18.47
N ASP A 198 2.90 4.78 -19.69
CA ASP A 198 3.26 5.57 -20.88
C ASP A 198 2.12 6.55 -21.22
N PRO A 199 2.37 7.87 -21.20
CA PRO A 199 1.37 8.86 -21.61
C PRO A 199 0.85 8.69 -23.05
N ALA A 200 1.61 8.04 -23.92
CA ALA A 200 1.22 7.77 -25.30
C ALA A 200 0.27 6.58 -25.44
N ASP A 201 0.23 5.69 -24.44
CA ASP A 201 -0.69 4.55 -24.42
C ASP A 201 -2.07 5.00 -23.95
N THR A 202 -2.90 5.42 -24.87
CA THR A 202 -4.23 5.95 -24.60
C THR A 202 -5.22 4.89 -24.14
N GLU A 203 -4.94 3.61 -24.31
CA GLU A 203 -5.77 2.50 -23.88
C GLU A 203 -5.53 2.18 -22.40
N LYS A 204 -4.27 2.21 -21.94
CA LYS A 204 -3.87 1.78 -20.60
C LYS A 204 -3.66 2.91 -19.61
N ARG A 205 -3.26 4.11 -20.09
CA ARG A 205 -2.81 5.20 -19.20
C ARG A 205 -3.85 5.68 -18.18
N GLY A 206 -5.14 5.50 -18.47
CA GLY A 206 -6.23 5.87 -17.57
C GLY A 206 -6.43 4.89 -16.41
N TRP A 207 -5.76 3.75 -16.41
CA TRP A 207 -5.89 2.72 -15.39
C TRP A 207 -4.68 2.70 -14.45
N ASP A 208 -4.98 2.46 -13.15
CA ASP A 208 -3.91 1.98 -12.27
C ASP A 208 -3.53 0.55 -12.72
N PRO A 209 -2.26 0.31 -13.07
CA PRO A 209 -1.83 -1.02 -13.55
C PRO A 209 -2.11 -2.16 -12.58
N THR A 210 -2.35 -1.85 -11.32
CA THR A 210 -2.55 -2.82 -10.25
C THR A 210 -4.01 -2.94 -9.81
N ASP A 211 -4.93 -2.19 -10.43
CA ASP A 211 -6.35 -2.32 -10.10
C ASP A 211 -6.86 -3.70 -10.53
N PRO A 212 -7.40 -4.49 -9.60
CA PRO A 212 -7.87 -5.84 -9.85
C PRO A 212 -9.15 -5.93 -10.71
N ASP A 213 -9.66 -4.82 -11.20
CA ASP A 213 -10.84 -4.80 -12.05
C ASP A 213 -10.62 -5.61 -13.36
N PRO A 214 -11.48 -6.60 -13.70
CA PRO A 214 -11.34 -7.36 -14.94
C PRO A 214 -11.42 -6.53 -16.22
N ALA A 215 -11.96 -5.31 -16.16
CA ALA A 215 -11.94 -4.39 -17.29
C ALA A 215 -10.60 -3.69 -17.47
N ASN A 216 -9.68 -3.84 -16.51
CA ASN A 216 -8.34 -3.27 -16.59
C ASN A 216 -7.58 -3.86 -17.77
N PRO A 217 -7.09 -3.06 -18.73
CA PRO A 217 -6.37 -3.56 -19.89
C PRO A 217 -4.93 -4.01 -19.61
N TRP A 218 -4.47 -3.88 -18.37
CA TRP A 218 -3.19 -4.40 -17.92
C TRP A 218 -3.31 -5.88 -17.60
N ASP A 219 -2.79 -6.74 -18.49
CA ASP A 219 -2.98 -8.20 -18.45
C ASP A 219 -2.43 -8.88 -17.19
N ASP A 220 -1.50 -8.23 -16.51
CA ASP A 220 -0.80 -8.72 -15.33
C ASP A 220 -1.11 -7.91 -14.05
N SER A 221 -2.22 -7.16 -14.05
CA SER A 221 -2.59 -6.24 -12.97
C SER A 221 -2.68 -6.92 -11.60
N PHE A 222 -3.07 -8.19 -11.54
CA PHE A 222 -3.10 -8.97 -10.29
C PHE A 222 -1.75 -9.50 -9.85
N GLU A 223 -0.86 -9.73 -10.79
CA GLU A 223 0.44 -10.36 -10.55
C GLU A 223 1.55 -9.34 -10.32
N SER A 224 1.31 -8.10 -10.73
CA SER A 224 2.29 -7.03 -10.74
C SER A 224 2.11 -6.00 -9.64
N GLY A 225 1.96 -6.45 -8.40
CA GLY A 225 2.03 -5.53 -7.27
C GLY A 225 3.40 -4.85 -7.18
N THR A 226 3.44 -3.61 -6.71
CA THR A 226 4.71 -2.91 -6.43
C THR A 226 5.32 -3.34 -5.09
N ALA A 227 4.56 -4.01 -4.23
CA ALA A 227 4.99 -4.41 -2.91
C ALA A 227 6.08 -5.48 -2.93
N ILE A 228 7.02 -5.39 -2.00
CA ILE A 228 7.90 -6.49 -1.60
C ILE A 228 7.18 -7.23 -0.47
N ARG A 229 6.99 -8.54 -0.61
CA ARG A 229 6.25 -9.37 0.33
C ARG A 229 7.15 -10.39 1.00
N SER A 230 6.91 -10.67 2.28
CA SER A 230 7.38 -11.91 2.90
C SER A 230 6.65 -13.10 2.27
N GLN A 231 7.16 -14.34 2.47
CA GLN A 231 6.46 -15.53 1.96
C GLN A 231 5.02 -15.60 2.48
N ALA A 232 4.82 -15.34 3.78
CA ALA A 232 3.48 -15.35 4.38
C ALA A 232 2.53 -14.29 3.75
N ALA A 233 3.06 -13.10 3.42
CA ALA A 233 2.28 -12.07 2.76
C ALA A 233 1.98 -12.41 1.29
N TRP A 234 2.89 -13.14 0.64
CA TRP A 234 2.68 -13.62 -0.71
C TRP A 234 1.61 -14.70 -0.76
N ASP A 235 1.68 -15.68 0.13
CA ASP A 235 0.69 -16.75 0.24
C ASP A 235 -0.72 -16.18 0.51
N GLN A 236 -0.82 -15.20 1.42
CA GLN A 236 -2.08 -14.49 1.68
C GLN A 236 -2.61 -13.79 0.42
N TRP A 237 -1.75 -13.09 -0.30
CA TRP A 237 -2.15 -12.37 -1.51
C TRP A 237 -2.64 -13.34 -2.61
N GLU A 238 -1.99 -14.49 -2.78
CA GLU A 238 -2.43 -15.51 -3.72
C GLU A 238 -3.79 -16.11 -3.34
N ASP A 239 -3.99 -16.43 -2.07
CA ASP A 239 -5.25 -16.95 -1.56
C ASP A 239 -6.40 -15.95 -1.74
N GLU A 240 -6.16 -14.68 -1.44
CA GLU A 240 -7.15 -13.61 -1.62
C GLU A 240 -7.48 -13.42 -3.11
N ARG A 241 -6.47 -13.40 -3.97
CA ARG A 241 -6.64 -13.31 -5.43
C ARG A 241 -7.47 -14.49 -5.96
N GLU A 242 -7.12 -15.72 -5.57
CA GLU A 242 -7.89 -16.91 -5.97
C GLU A 242 -9.33 -16.87 -5.46
N GLY A 243 -9.53 -16.48 -4.22
CA GLY A 243 -10.85 -16.33 -3.62
C GLY A 243 -11.70 -15.33 -4.40
N TRP A 244 -11.12 -14.18 -4.71
CA TRP A 244 -11.77 -13.14 -5.48
C TRP A 244 -12.08 -13.60 -6.92
N MET A 245 -11.14 -14.19 -7.64
CA MET A 245 -11.33 -14.71 -8.98
C MET A 245 -12.47 -15.77 -9.04
N LYS A 246 -12.53 -16.63 -8.02
CA LYS A 246 -13.61 -17.64 -7.90
C LYS A 246 -14.97 -17.02 -7.57
N SER A 247 -15.00 -15.83 -6.95
CA SER A 247 -16.24 -15.13 -6.61
C SER A 247 -16.88 -14.40 -7.80
N LEU A 248 -16.12 -14.17 -8.87
CA LEU A 248 -16.62 -13.47 -10.05
C LEU A 248 -17.64 -14.31 -10.80
N THR A 249 -18.82 -13.75 -11.05
CA THR A 249 -19.84 -14.36 -11.90
C THR A 249 -19.69 -13.85 -13.33
N PRO A 250 -20.24 -14.57 -14.34
CA PRO A 250 -20.29 -14.06 -15.71
C PRO A 250 -20.99 -12.70 -15.83
N THR A 251 -21.88 -12.38 -14.92
CA THR A 251 -22.58 -11.08 -14.87
C THR A 251 -21.63 -9.99 -14.34
N ASP A 252 -20.79 -10.30 -13.37
CA ASP A 252 -19.78 -9.37 -12.88
C ASP A 252 -18.80 -9.01 -13.99
N LEU A 253 -18.37 -10.00 -14.76
CA LEU A 253 -17.47 -9.81 -15.91
C LEU A 253 -18.11 -9.04 -17.07
N GLN A 254 -19.45 -9.02 -17.18
CA GLN A 254 -20.18 -8.27 -18.21
C GLN A 254 -20.64 -6.89 -17.74
N GLY A 255 -20.87 -6.72 -16.44
CA GLY A 255 -21.41 -5.52 -15.84
C GLY A 255 -20.35 -4.56 -15.28
N TRP A 256 -19.12 -4.91 -15.33
CA TRP A 256 -18.03 -4.04 -14.91
C TRP A 256 -17.76 -3.02 -15.99
N SER A 257 -18.65 -2.07 -16.04
CA SER A 257 -18.41 -0.85 -16.75
C SER A 257 -17.71 0.13 -15.80
N THR A 258 -17.02 1.05 -16.39
CA THR A 258 -16.47 2.25 -15.78
C THR A 258 -17.48 3.05 -14.92
N ASP A 259 -18.73 2.62 -14.86
CA ASP A 259 -19.83 3.23 -14.10
C ASP A 259 -19.95 2.78 -12.64
N SER A 260 -19.00 2.02 -12.12
CA SER A 260 -19.04 1.61 -10.72
C SER A 260 -18.82 2.79 -9.78
N LYS A 261 -19.84 3.58 -9.57
CA LYS A 261 -19.91 4.57 -8.51
C LYS A 261 -20.08 3.84 -7.19
N ILE A 262 -18.99 3.56 -6.52
CA ILE A 262 -19.04 2.98 -5.18
C ILE A 262 -18.66 4.08 -4.20
N GLU A 263 -19.64 4.75 -3.63
CA GLU A 263 -19.48 5.60 -2.46
C GLU A 263 -19.96 4.86 -1.23
N GLY A 264 -19.13 4.74 -0.23
CA GLY A 264 -19.53 4.12 1.03
C GLY A 264 -18.45 4.23 2.10
N THR A 265 -18.88 4.19 3.33
CA THR A 265 -18.04 3.91 4.49
C THR A 265 -18.29 2.48 4.91
N ARG A 266 -17.27 1.75 5.28
CA ARG A 266 -17.46 0.53 6.05
C ARG A 266 -18.07 0.90 7.41
N GLY A 267 -19.13 0.21 7.76
CA GLY A 267 -19.76 0.29 9.08
C GLY A 267 -18.94 -0.37 10.18
#